data_c27bdaf0e5145fc97c01529739ac6ed5
#
_entry.id   c27bdaf0e5145fc97c01529739ac6ed5
#
_cell.length_a   1.000
_cell.length_b   1.000
_cell.length_c   1.000
_cell.angle_alpha   90.00
_cell.angle_beta   90.00
_cell.angle_gamma   90.00
#
_symmetry.space_group_name_H-M   'P 1'
#
loop_
_entity.id
_entity.type
_entity.pdbx_description
1 polymer ?
#
loop_
_entity_poly.entity_id
_entity_poly.type
_entity_poly.pdbx_seq_one_letter_code
_entity_poly.pdbx_strand_id
1 'polypeptide(L)'
;MASLRAERAAGGPRFSTTLAGRPAALRLLLLLGAVLKPQESLAQLLPTEGSLKSEGVYRATLGRWPRATRRARLQPNVDTRQKQLAAWCSLVLSFCRLHKQSSMTVMEAQESPLFNNVKLQRKLPVESIQVVLEELRKKGNLEWLDKNKSSFLIMWRRPEEWGKLIYQWVSRSGQNNSVFTLYELTNGEDTEDEEFHGLDEATLLRALQALQQEHKAEIITVSDGRGVKFF
;
A
#
# COMPACT_ATOMS: atom_id res chain seq x y z
N MET A 1 77.49 10.83 -23.99
CA MET A 1 77.27 11.67 -22.84
C MET A 1 75.78 11.84 -22.56
N ALA A 2 75.46 11.39 -21.42
CA ALA A 2 74.44 11.90 -20.50
C ALA A 2 73.01 12.03 -21.06
N SER A 3 72.04 11.59 -20.51
CA SER A 3 71.66 11.28 -19.16
C SER A 3 70.15 11.54 -19.06
N LEU A 4 69.48 10.60 -18.48
CA LEU A 4 68.50 10.73 -17.43
C LEU A 4 67.07 11.12 -17.76
N ARG A 5 66.23 10.19 -17.34
CA ARG A 5 65.25 10.30 -16.22
C ARG A 5 63.93 10.89 -16.63
N ALA A 6 62.92 10.30 -16.33
CA ALA A 6 62.29 9.71 -15.21
C ALA A 6 60.82 10.05 -15.23
N GLU A 7 60.07 9.08 -14.79
CA GLU A 7 58.99 9.28 -13.78
C GLU A 7 57.85 10.20 -14.18
N ARG A 8 56.59 9.88 -14.08
CA ARG A 8 55.78 9.27 -13.01
C ARG A 8 54.37 9.08 -13.54
N ALA A 9 53.81 7.95 -13.45
CA ALA A 9 52.86 7.61 -12.41
C ALA A 9 51.78 8.65 -12.18
N ALA A 10 50.65 8.48 -12.81
CA ALA A 10 49.37 9.07 -12.37
C ALA A 10 48.51 7.95 -11.79
N GLY A 11 48.42 7.95 -10.47
CA GLY A 11 47.59 7.08 -9.69
C GLY A 11 46.11 7.36 -9.98
N GLY A 12 45.43 6.38 -10.47
CA GLY A 12 43.97 6.38 -10.52
C GLY A 12 43.37 6.29 -9.11
N PRO A 13 42.24 6.91 -8.86
CA PRO A 13 41.61 6.86 -7.55
C PRO A 13 41.14 5.42 -7.24
N ARG A 14 41.65 4.89 -6.14
CA ARG A 14 41.17 3.63 -5.56
C ARG A 14 39.81 3.90 -4.95
N PHE A 15 38.75 3.47 -5.63
CA PHE A 15 37.45 3.36 -5.02
C PHE A 15 37.39 2.10 -4.14
N SER A 16 37.69 2.27 -2.87
CA SER A 16 37.34 1.31 -1.83
C SER A 16 35.84 1.37 -1.60
N THR A 17 35.08 0.60 -2.36
CA THR A 17 33.64 0.44 -2.10
C THR A 17 33.45 -0.64 -1.05
N THR A 18 33.42 -0.26 0.21
CA THR A 18 33.00 -1.10 1.31
C THR A 18 31.54 -1.49 1.10
N LEU A 19 31.30 -2.74 0.75
CA LEU A 19 29.97 -3.36 0.53
C LEU A 19 29.15 -3.60 1.83
N ALA A 20 29.59 -3.07 2.95
CA ALA A 20 28.96 -3.32 4.25
C ALA A 20 27.94 -2.24 4.60
N GLY A 21 26.77 -2.26 4.01
CA GLY A 21 25.69 -1.31 4.36
C GLY A 21 24.52 -1.27 3.38
N ARG A 22 24.57 -2.06 2.32
CA ARG A 22 23.48 -2.07 1.34
C ARG A 22 22.42 -3.13 1.71
N PRO A 23 21.13 -2.83 1.54
CA PRO A 23 20.04 -3.76 1.84
C PRO A 23 20.20 -5.06 1.03
N ALA A 24 19.81 -6.18 1.65
CA ALA A 24 20.00 -7.54 1.11
C ALA A 24 19.44 -7.74 -0.31
N ALA A 25 18.42 -7.00 -0.70
CA ALA A 25 17.84 -7.02 -2.04
C ALA A 25 18.83 -6.56 -3.13
N LEU A 26 19.71 -5.59 -2.84
CA LEU A 26 20.71 -5.11 -3.78
C LEU A 26 21.89 -6.11 -3.92
N ARG A 27 22.14 -6.91 -2.89
CA ARG A 27 23.15 -7.99 -2.93
C ARG A 27 22.70 -9.16 -3.79
N LEU A 28 21.41 -9.49 -3.78
CA LEU A 28 20.86 -10.59 -4.57
C LEU A 28 20.86 -10.25 -6.06
N LEU A 29 20.59 -8.99 -6.42
CA LEU A 29 20.62 -8.50 -7.81
C LEU A 29 22.02 -8.47 -8.42
N LEU A 30 23.05 -8.24 -7.61
CA LEU A 30 24.45 -8.26 -8.06
C LEU A 30 25.05 -9.68 -8.17
N LEU A 31 24.48 -10.66 -7.44
CA LEU A 31 24.90 -12.06 -7.50
C LEU A 31 24.17 -12.87 -8.59
N LEU A 32 22.99 -12.43 -9.01
CA LEU A 32 22.24 -12.97 -10.14
C LEU A 32 22.64 -12.33 -11.48
N GLY A 33 23.87 -11.81 -11.57
CA GLY A 33 24.45 -11.24 -12.78
C GLY A 33 24.28 -12.14 -13.97
N ALA A 34 23.12 -12.09 -14.58
CA ALA A 34 22.95 -12.63 -15.90
C ALA A 34 21.60 -12.26 -16.50
N VAL A 35 21.69 -11.74 -17.70
CA VAL A 35 20.68 -11.85 -18.74
C VAL A 35 19.37 -11.10 -18.46
N LEU A 36 19.48 -9.85 -18.13
CA LEU A 36 18.41 -8.88 -18.42
C LEU A 36 18.74 -8.17 -19.73
N LYS A 37 17.78 -8.18 -20.65
CA LYS A 37 17.88 -7.48 -21.93
C LYS A 37 18.18 -6.00 -21.70
N PRO A 38 18.97 -5.32 -22.53
CA PRO A 38 19.49 -3.97 -22.25
C PRO A 38 18.46 -2.84 -22.41
N GLN A 39 17.17 -3.09 -22.30
CA GLN A 39 16.11 -2.09 -22.46
C GLN A 39 15.15 -1.93 -21.28
N GLU A 40 15.30 -2.69 -20.21
CA GLU A 40 14.51 -2.40 -19.01
C GLU A 40 15.29 -1.45 -18.11
N SER A 41 14.83 -0.23 -18.08
CA SER A 41 15.38 0.83 -17.22
C SER A 41 15.29 0.39 -15.76
N LEU A 42 16.44 0.34 -15.07
CA LEU A 42 16.53 0.11 -13.62
C LEU A 42 15.65 1.05 -12.78
N ALA A 43 15.14 2.12 -13.38
CA ALA A 43 14.21 3.05 -12.78
C ALA A 43 12.81 2.45 -12.54
N GLN A 44 12.42 1.42 -13.30
CA GLN A 44 11.12 0.73 -13.15
C GLN A 44 11.10 -0.30 -12.00
N LEU A 45 12.27 -0.72 -11.52
CA LEU A 45 12.40 -1.68 -10.42
C LEU A 45 12.61 -1.01 -9.05
N LEU A 46 12.74 0.32 -9.02
CA LEU A 46 12.86 1.05 -7.77
C LEU A 46 11.47 1.49 -7.31
N PRO A 47 11.04 1.11 -6.09
CA PRO A 47 9.80 1.62 -5.55
C PRO A 47 9.84 3.16 -5.50
N THR A 48 8.73 3.80 -5.90
CA THR A 48 8.59 5.27 -5.86
C THR A 48 8.88 5.81 -4.46
N GLU A 49 9.36 7.06 -4.35
CA GLU A 49 9.69 7.67 -3.05
C GLU A 49 8.52 7.63 -2.05
N GLY A 50 7.29 7.70 -2.53
CA GLY A 50 6.09 7.52 -1.71
C GLY A 50 5.95 6.10 -1.15
N SER A 51 6.27 5.09 -1.94
CA SER A 51 6.27 3.67 -1.54
C SER A 51 7.39 3.39 -0.53
N LEU A 52 8.59 3.94 -0.74
CA LEU A 52 9.72 3.80 0.20
C LEU A 52 9.44 4.45 1.56
N LYS A 53 8.77 5.60 1.59
CA LYS A 53 8.36 6.25 2.85
C LYS A 53 7.30 5.43 3.58
N SER A 54 6.29 4.91 2.87
CA SER A 54 5.25 4.07 3.47
C SER A 54 5.82 2.73 3.95
N GLU A 55 6.71 2.11 3.19
CA GLU A 55 7.39 0.87 3.56
C GLU A 55 8.34 1.06 4.75
N GLY A 56 9.03 2.20 4.81
CA GLY A 56 9.88 2.58 5.94
C GLY A 56 9.09 2.77 7.23
N VAL A 57 7.96 3.46 7.16
CA VAL A 57 7.03 3.63 8.30
C VAL A 57 6.44 2.29 8.71
N TYR A 58 6.06 1.45 7.77
CA TYR A 58 5.52 0.12 8.02
C TYR A 58 6.54 -0.83 8.65
N ARG A 59 7.78 -0.91 8.12
CA ARG A 59 8.87 -1.70 8.72
C ARG A 59 9.22 -1.22 10.11
N ALA A 60 9.25 0.09 10.33
CA ALA A 60 9.47 0.66 11.65
C ALA A 60 8.31 0.34 12.60
N THR A 61 7.08 0.26 12.10
CA THR A 61 5.87 0.00 12.89
C THR A 61 5.69 -1.48 13.18
N LEU A 62 5.92 -2.38 12.20
CA LEU A 62 5.86 -3.84 12.40
C LEU A 62 7.02 -4.38 13.22
N GLY A 63 8.23 -3.82 13.04
CA GLY A 63 9.38 -4.17 13.87
C GLY A 63 9.24 -3.69 15.32
N ARG A 64 8.38 -2.73 15.55
CA ARG A 64 8.17 -2.07 16.83
C ARG A 64 6.72 -1.63 16.96
N TRP A 65 5.87 -2.53 17.44
CA TRP A 65 4.50 -2.13 17.76
C TRP A 65 4.47 -0.78 18.48
N PRO A 66 3.63 0.18 18.06
CA PRO A 66 3.48 1.45 18.74
C PRO A 66 3.28 1.26 20.24
N ARG A 67 3.77 2.18 21.07
CA ARG A 67 3.64 2.02 22.54
C ARG A 67 2.23 1.69 22.97
N ALA A 68 1.23 2.28 22.34
CA ALA A 68 -0.18 2.05 22.62
C ALA A 68 -0.62 0.62 22.31
N THR A 69 -0.01 -0.06 21.32
CA THR A 69 -0.39 -1.41 20.89
C THR A 69 0.49 -2.53 21.47
N ARG A 70 1.53 -2.18 22.25
CA ARG A 70 2.47 -3.18 22.81
C ARG A 70 1.84 -4.19 23.77
N ARG A 71 0.70 -3.86 24.38
CA ARG A 71 -0.02 -4.78 25.25
C ARG A 71 -0.94 -5.66 24.42
N ALA A 72 -0.85 -6.97 24.61
CA ALA A 72 -1.64 -7.98 23.92
C ALA A 72 -3.11 -8.05 24.45
N ARG A 73 -3.63 -6.97 24.99
CA ARG A 73 -5.02 -6.81 25.42
C ARG A 73 -5.43 -5.33 25.40
N LEU A 74 -6.72 -5.08 25.29
CA LEU A 74 -7.27 -3.71 25.40
C LEU A 74 -7.13 -3.19 26.83
N GLN A 75 -6.87 -1.89 26.94
CA GLN A 75 -6.74 -1.23 28.24
C GLN A 75 -8.13 -1.05 28.90
N PRO A 76 -8.22 -1.19 30.22
CA PRO A 76 -9.49 -1.01 30.93
C PRO A 76 -9.96 0.47 30.96
N ASN A 77 -9.03 1.42 31.08
CA ASN A 77 -9.33 2.84 31.08
C ASN A 77 -9.79 3.32 29.69
N VAL A 78 -10.89 4.07 29.63
CA VAL A 78 -11.56 4.49 28.39
C VAL A 78 -10.63 5.34 27.51
N ASP A 79 -9.96 6.35 28.07
CA ASP A 79 -9.14 7.29 27.31
C ASP A 79 -7.91 6.59 26.69
N THR A 80 -7.26 5.73 27.49
CA THR A 80 -6.11 4.95 27.01
C THR A 80 -6.54 3.89 26.01
N ARG A 81 -7.74 3.33 26.17
CA ARG A 81 -8.32 2.38 25.21
C ARG A 81 -8.62 3.07 23.87
N GLN A 82 -9.20 4.26 23.88
CA GLN A 82 -9.46 5.00 22.63
C GLN A 82 -8.17 5.33 21.88
N LYS A 83 -7.12 5.79 22.57
CA LYS A 83 -5.79 6.00 21.97
C LYS A 83 -5.19 4.71 21.42
N GLN A 84 -5.38 3.60 22.13
CA GLN A 84 -4.92 2.29 21.69
C GLN A 84 -5.69 1.81 20.44
N LEU A 85 -7.01 1.96 20.43
CA LEU A 85 -7.85 1.59 19.28
C LEU A 85 -7.51 2.45 18.06
N ALA A 86 -7.32 3.76 18.23
CA ALA A 86 -6.89 4.62 17.14
C ALA A 86 -5.55 4.18 16.52
N ALA A 87 -4.57 3.81 17.36
CA ALA A 87 -3.29 3.29 16.91
C ALA A 87 -3.42 1.94 16.19
N TRP A 88 -4.30 1.04 16.67
CA TRP A 88 -4.60 -0.22 15.98
C TRP A 88 -5.29 0.02 14.64
N CYS A 89 -6.29 0.88 14.57
CA CYS A 89 -6.96 1.22 13.32
C CYS A 89 -5.96 1.74 12.27
N SER A 90 -5.09 2.67 12.65
CA SER A 90 -4.06 3.20 11.76
C SER A 90 -3.11 2.12 11.29
N LEU A 91 -2.70 1.19 12.16
CA LEU A 91 -1.82 0.08 11.82
C LEU A 91 -2.49 -0.90 10.83
N VAL A 92 -3.77 -1.24 11.05
CA VAL A 92 -4.55 -2.11 10.16
C VAL A 92 -4.67 -1.50 8.77
N LEU A 93 -5.05 -0.23 8.66
CA LEU A 93 -5.19 0.45 7.38
C LEU A 93 -3.86 0.53 6.63
N SER A 94 -2.76 0.85 7.33
CA SER A 94 -1.42 0.88 6.74
C SER A 94 -0.97 -0.49 6.25
N PHE A 95 -1.27 -1.56 7.01
CA PHE A 95 -0.95 -2.93 6.63
C PHE A 95 -1.70 -3.33 5.35
N CYS A 96 -3.02 -3.15 5.34
CA CYS A 96 -3.85 -3.54 4.19
C CYS A 96 -3.50 -2.75 2.94
N ARG A 97 -3.21 -1.44 3.08
CA ARG A 97 -2.76 -0.60 1.98
C ARG A 97 -1.46 -1.12 1.36
N LEU A 98 -0.45 -1.45 2.19
CA LEU A 98 0.86 -1.91 1.71
C LEU A 98 0.80 -3.28 1.03
N HIS A 99 -0.06 -4.16 1.55
CA HIS A 99 -0.24 -5.49 0.97
C HIS A 99 -1.31 -5.52 -0.13
N LYS A 100 -1.94 -4.38 -0.46
CA LYS A 100 -3.09 -4.28 -1.37
C LYS A 100 -4.17 -5.33 -1.05
N GLN A 101 -4.38 -5.59 0.24
CA GLN A 101 -5.29 -6.62 0.73
C GLN A 101 -6.59 -5.97 1.20
N SER A 102 -7.63 -6.08 0.38
CA SER A 102 -8.95 -5.48 0.65
C SER A 102 -9.85 -6.37 1.50
N SER A 103 -9.71 -7.69 1.41
CA SER A 103 -10.54 -8.63 2.15
C SER A 103 -9.72 -9.66 2.91
N MET A 104 -10.17 -10.05 4.10
CA MET A 104 -9.60 -11.16 4.87
C MET A 104 -10.60 -11.68 5.91
N THR A 105 -10.31 -12.85 6.45
CA THR A 105 -11.03 -13.40 7.59
C THR A 105 -10.41 -12.95 8.91
N VAL A 106 -11.19 -12.98 9.99
CA VAL A 106 -10.70 -12.67 11.35
C VAL A 106 -9.60 -13.62 11.78
N MET A 107 -9.66 -14.88 11.35
CA MET A 107 -8.64 -15.88 11.67
C MET A 107 -7.33 -15.60 10.94
N GLU A 108 -7.39 -15.30 9.65
CA GLU A 108 -6.21 -14.89 8.88
C GLU A 108 -5.58 -13.61 9.46
N ALA A 109 -6.41 -12.64 9.83
CA ALA A 109 -5.96 -11.42 10.48
C ALA A 109 -5.20 -11.74 11.79
N GLN A 110 -5.72 -12.66 12.61
CA GLN A 110 -5.10 -13.05 13.88
C GLN A 110 -3.73 -13.71 13.68
N GLU A 111 -3.56 -14.53 12.64
CA GLU A 111 -2.29 -15.20 12.32
C GLU A 111 -1.32 -14.27 11.59
N SER A 112 -1.81 -13.20 11.00
CA SER A 112 -0.98 -12.24 10.27
C SER A 112 0.02 -11.51 11.19
N PRO A 113 1.15 -11.03 10.64
CA PRO A 113 2.11 -10.21 11.40
C PRO A 113 1.50 -8.95 12.02
N LEU A 114 0.32 -8.56 11.56
CA LEU A 114 -0.44 -7.43 12.05
C LEU A 114 -0.82 -7.60 13.53
N PHE A 115 -1.43 -8.73 13.88
CA PHE A 115 -1.92 -9.02 15.23
C PHE A 115 -1.11 -10.08 15.96
N ASN A 116 -0.17 -10.75 15.26
CA ASN A 116 0.73 -11.75 15.82
C ASN A 116 2.19 -11.28 15.67
N ASN A 117 2.75 -10.72 16.72
CA ASN A 117 4.15 -10.30 16.72
C ASN A 117 5.04 -11.40 17.32
N VAL A 118 5.61 -12.22 16.44
CA VAL A 118 6.47 -13.35 16.81
C VAL A 118 7.72 -12.89 17.59
N LYS A 119 8.30 -11.72 17.23
CA LYS A 119 9.50 -11.19 17.91
C LYS A 119 9.23 -10.82 19.36
N LEU A 120 8.01 -10.36 19.68
CA LEU A 120 7.59 -10.02 21.02
C LEU A 120 6.85 -11.16 21.72
N GLN A 121 6.64 -12.28 21.02
CA GLN A 121 5.82 -13.42 21.46
C GLN A 121 4.44 -12.97 21.97
N ARG A 122 3.80 -12.08 21.21
CA ARG A 122 2.51 -11.48 21.58
C ARG A 122 1.52 -11.58 20.45
N LYS A 123 0.36 -12.11 20.75
CA LYS A 123 -0.77 -12.28 19.86
C LYS A 123 -1.99 -11.58 20.47
N LEU A 124 -2.72 -10.82 19.65
CA LEU A 124 -3.95 -10.17 20.12
C LEU A 124 -5.09 -11.19 20.13
N PRO A 125 -5.89 -11.29 21.23
CA PRO A 125 -7.05 -12.18 21.28
C PRO A 125 -8.10 -11.78 20.24
N VAL A 126 -8.87 -12.76 19.74
CA VAL A 126 -9.90 -12.57 18.72
C VAL A 126 -10.93 -11.52 19.15
N GLU A 127 -11.35 -11.53 20.41
CA GLU A 127 -12.31 -10.56 20.95
C GLU A 127 -11.77 -9.12 20.85
N SER A 128 -10.48 -8.95 21.09
CA SER A 128 -9.83 -7.63 20.99
C SER A 128 -9.70 -7.21 19.51
N ILE A 129 -9.45 -8.16 18.61
CA ILE A 129 -9.42 -7.91 17.15
C ILE A 129 -10.80 -7.45 16.70
N GLN A 130 -11.87 -8.14 17.09
CA GLN A 130 -13.24 -7.76 16.74
C GLN A 130 -13.58 -6.34 17.20
N VAL A 131 -13.13 -5.93 18.40
CA VAL A 131 -13.33 -4.54 18.87
C VAL A 131 -12.60 -3.54 17.98
N VAL A 132 -11.37 -3.84 17.54
CA VAL A 132 -10.62 -2.98 16.61
C VAL A 132 -11.33 -2.88 15.26
N LEU A 133 -11.79 -4.01 14.72
CA LEU A 133 -12.51 -4.07 13.44
C LEU A 133 -13.85 -3.32 13.53
N GLU A 134 -14.57 -3.45 14.64
CA GLU A 134 -15.82 -2.72 14.87
C GLU A 134 -15.58 -1.20 14.96
N GLU A 135 -14.45 -0.78 15.50
CA GLU A 135 -14.07 0.64 15.51
C GLU A 135 -13.75 1.15 14.09
N LEU A 136 -13.10 0.33 13.25
CA LEU A 136 -12.90 0.63 11.81
C LEU A 136 -14.23 0.73 11.07
N ARG A 137 -15.19 -0.17 11.38
CA ARG A 137 -16.54 -0.12 10.80
C ARG A 137 -17.25 1.19 11.13
N LYS A 138 -17.21 1.62 12.40
CA LYS A 138 -17.78 2.89 12.83
C LYS A 138 -17.17 4.09 12.08
N LYS A 139 -15.91 4.01 11.71
CA LYS A 139 -15.20 5.03 10.92
C LYS A 139 -15.48 4.95 9.42
N GLY A 140 -16.24 3.96 8.96
CA GLY A 140 -16.53 3.74 7.55
C GLY A 140 -15.38 3.12 6.74
N ASN A 141 -14.36 2.57 7.42
CA ASN A 141 -13.21 1.93 6.78
C ASN A 141 -13.31 0.40 6.75
N LEU A 142 -14.41 -0.18 7.24
CA LEU A 142 -14.62 -1.62 7.24
C LEU A 142 -16.09 -1.96 7.03
N GLU A 143 -16.33 -3.03 6.29
CA GLU A 143 -17.64 -3.64 6.11
C GLU A 143 -17.55 -5.15 6.37
N TRP A 144 -18.52 -5.68 7.13
CA TRP A 144 -18.64 -7.11 7.34
C TRP A 144 -19.26 -7.76 6.11
N LEU A 145 -18.62 -8.79 5.57
CA LEU A 145 -19.13 -9.54 4.41
C LEU A 145 -20.16 -10.59 4.81
N ASP A 146 -20.13 -11.02 6.05
CA ASP A 146 -21.04 -12.02 6.59
C ASP A 146 -21.69 -11.59 7.91
N LYS A 147 -22.84 -12.24 8.22
CA LYS A 147 -23.59 -11.99 9.46
C LYS A 147 -22.83 -12.44 10.72
N ASN A 148 -21.97 -13.43 10.58
CA ASN A 148 -21.19 -14.00 11.69
C ASN A 148 -19.96 -13.18 12.05
N LYS A 149 -19.68 -12.10 11.28
CA LYS A 149 -18.49 -11.25 11.45
C LYS A 149 -17.19 -12.04 11.41
N SER A 150 -17.15 -13.05 10.53
CA SER A 150 -15.95 -13.86 10.31
C SER A 150 -15.08 -13.34 9.18
N SER A 151 -15.67 -12.68 8.18
CA SER A 151 -14.99 -12.08 7.05
C SER A 151 -15.35 -10.60 6.89
N PHE A 152 -14.38 -9.81 6.46
CA PHE A 152 -14.54 -8.37 6.34
C PHE A 152 -13.80 -7.83 5.11
N LEU A 153 -14.34 -6.72 4.59
CA LEU A 153 -13.72 -5.89 3.58
C LEU A 153 -13.13 -4.65 4.26
N ILE A 154 -11.87 -4.36 4.01
CA ILE A 154 -11.21 -3.14 4.49
C ILE A 154 -11.05 -2.16 3.35
N MET A 155 -11.48 -0.93 3.62
CA MET A 155 -11.27 0.22 2.76
C MET A 155 -10.27 1.15 3.44
N TRP A 156 -8.98 1.09 3.05
CA TRP A 156 -7.96 1.98 3.61
C TRP A 156 -8.16 3.44 3.21
N ARG A 157 -8.91 3.68 2.14
CA ARG A 157 -9.57 4.96 1.82
C ARG A 157 -11.06 4.73 1.71
N ARG A 158 -11.84 5.73 2.05
CA ARG A 158 -13.30 5.69 1.87
C ARG A 158 -13.66 5.79 0.39
N PRO A 159 -14.81 5.26 -0.02
CA PRO A 159 -15.25 5.33 -1.42
C PRO A 159 -15.23 6.76 -1.98
N GLU A 160 -15.62 7.75 -1.18
CA GLU A 160 -15.63 9.16 -1.58
C GLU A 160 -14.22 9.70 -1.82
N GLU A 161 -13.23 9.22 -1.06
CA GLU A 161 -11.82 9.60 -1.23
C GLU A 161 -11.24 8.97 -2.50
N TRP A 162 -11.59 7.71 -2.78
CA TRP A 162 -11.24 7.05 -4.06
C TRP A 162 -11.88 7.77 -5.24
N GLY A 163 -13.17 8.08 -5.15
CA GLY A 163 -13.88 8.84 -6.18
C GLY A 163 -13.18 10.16 -6.49
N LYS A 164 -12.80 10.93 -5.47
CA LYS A 164 -12.06 12.19 -5.66
C LYS A 164 -10.73 12.00 -6.38
N LEU A 165 -9.96 10.96 -6.04
CA LEU A 165 -8.68 10.67 -6.71
C LEU A 165 -8.88 10.34 -8.18
N ILE A 166 -9.84 9.47 -8.49
CA ILE A 166 -10.17 9.09 -9.86
C ILE A 166 -10.63 10.33 -10.64
N TYR A 167 -11.54 11.12 -10.10
CA TYR A 167 -12.04 12.33 -10.75
C TYR A 167 -10.94 13.38 -10.97
N GLN A 168 -10.03 13.55 -10.02
CA GLN A 168 -8.87 14.44 -10.15
C GLN A 168 -7.94 13.97 -11.28
N TRP A 169 -7.72 12.67 -11.41
CA TRP A 169 -6.93 12.11 -12.50
C TRP A 169 -7.60 12.36 -13.85
N VAL A 170 -8.88 12.04 -13.99
CA VAL A 170 -9.66 12.30 -15.22
C VAL A 170 -9.61 13.78 -15.63
N SER A 171 -9.79 14.68 -14.65
CA SER A 171 -9.76 16.14 -14.91
C SER A 171 -8.36 16.62 -15.30
N ARG A 172 -7.31 16.08 -14.66
CA ARG A 172 -5.92 16.42 -14.96
C ARG A 172 -5.46 15.92 -16.32
N SER A 173 -5.91 14.74 -16.73
CA SER A 173 -5.63 14.16 -18.05
C SER A 173 -6.50 14.73 -19.16
N GLY A 174 -7.44 15.65 -18.84
CA GLY A 174 -8.29 16.30 -19.84
C GLY A 174 -9.33 15.36 -20.45
N GLN A 175 -9.62 14.25 -19.82
CA GLN A 175 -10.51 13.20 -20.31
C GLN A 175 -11.95 13.33 -19.79
N ASN A 176 -12.37 14.53 -19.43
CA ASN A 176 -13.77 14.83 -19.10
C ASN A 176 -14.65 14.53 -20.33
N ASN A 177 -15.87 14.05 -20.07
CA ASN A 177 -16.82 13.55 -21.06
C ASN A 177 -16.39 12.27 -21.82
N SER A 178 -15.30 11.63 -21.41
CA SER A 178 -14.90 10.33 -21.92
C SER A 178 -15.59 9.19 -21.18
N VAL A 179 -15.67 8.04 -21.83
CA VAL A 179 -16.18 6.80 -21.26
C VAL A 179 -15.01 5.85 -21.08
N PHE A 180 -14.92 5.28 -19.88
CA PHE A 180 -13.91 4.28 -19.54
C PHE A 180 -14.58 2.98 -19.16
N THR A 181 -13.96 1.86 -19.48
CA THR A 181 -14.31 0.58 -18.88
C THR A 181 -13.73 0.52 -17.46
N LEU A 182 -14.31 -0.32 -16.61
CA LEU A 182 -13.75 -0.51 -15.25
C LEU A 182 -12.32 -1.08 -15.32
N TYR A 183 -12.06 -1.90 -16.32
CA TYR A 183 -10.74 -2.49 -16.55
C TYR A 183 -9.70 -1.42 -16.91
N GLU A 184 -9.99 -0.50 -17.81
CA GLU A 184 -9.08 0.60 -18.18
C GLU A 184 -8.72 1.47 -16.99
N LEU A 185 -9.67 1.75 -16.10
CA LEU A 185 -9.40 2.53 -14.90
C LEU A 185 -8.45 1.82 -13.93
N THR A 186 -8.53 0.49 -13.81
CA THR A 186 -7.74 -0.23 -12.80
C THR A 186 -6.49 -0.89 -13.34
N ASN A 187 -6.43 -1.15 -14.66
CA ASN A 187 -5.33 -1.90 -15.29
C ASN A 187 -4.80 -1.22 -16.56
N GLY A 188 -5.29 -0.01 -16.89
CA GLY A 188 -4.79 0.74 -18.03
C GLY A 188 -3.36 1.24 -17.83
N GLU A 189 -2.61 1.38 -18.91
CA GLU A 189 -1.24 1.90 -18.90
C GLU A 189 -1.19 3.34 -18.36
N ASP A 190 -2.19 4.17 -18.70
CA ASP A 190 -2.30 5.56 -18.26
C ASP A 190 -2.51 5.72 -16.75
N THR A 191 -2.92 4.66 -16.07
CA THR A 191 -3.20 4.66 -14.62
C THR A 191 -2.12 3.96 -13.80
N GLU A 192 -1.06 3.45 -14.41
CA GLU A 192 -0.04 2.63 -13.75
C GLU A 192 0.60 3.33 -12.55
N ASP A 193 0.84 4.64 -12.65
CA ASP A 193 1.42 5.45 -11.58
C ASP A 193 0.40 5.92 -10.53
N GLU A 194 -0.89 5.64 -10.73
CA GLU A 194 -1.94 6.13 -9.84
C GLU A 194 -2.21 5.15 -8.68
N GLU A 195 -2.59 5.70 -7.52
CA GLU A 195 -2.82 4.90 -6.32
C GLU A 195 -4.02 3.93 -6.46
N PHE A 196 -4.97 4.26 -7.35
CA PHE A 196 -6.14 3.42 -7.62
C PHE A 196 -5.87 2.32 -8.66
N HIS A 197 -4.68 2.26 -9.25
CA HIS A 197 -4.29 1.18 -10.14
C HIS A 197 -4.26 -0.16 -9.39
N GLY A 198 -4.88 -1.19 -9.95
CA GLY A 198 -5.04 -2.50 -9.31
C GLY A 198 -6.06 -2.54 -8.18
N LEU A 199 -6.96 -1.54 -8.11
CA LEU A 199 -8.07 -1.54 -7.15
C LEU A 199 -9.07 -2.64 -7.51
N ASP A 200 -9.60 -3.33 -6.51
CA ASP A 200 -10.63 -4.35 -6.73
C ASP A 200 -11.94 -3.72 -7.24
N GLU A 201 -12.64 -4.47 -8.11
CA GLU A 201 -13.85 -3.98 -8.78
C GLU A 201 -14.94 -3.53 -7.80
N ALA A 202 -15.10 -4.23 -6.67
CA ALA A 202 -16.11 -3.89 -5.68
C ALA A 202 -15.85 -2.51 -5.03
N THR A 203 -14.60 -2.22 -4.70
CA THR A 203 -14.18 -0.93 -4.16
C THR A 203 -14.27 0.18 -5.21
N LEU A 204 -13.85 -0.11 -6.46
CA LEU A 204 -13.99 0.82 -7.57
C LEU A 204 -15.45 1.21 -7.82
N LEU A 205 -16.35 0.23 -7.89
CA LEU A 205 -17.78 0.48 -8.09
C LEU A 205 -18.37 1.38 -6.98
N ARG A 206 -17.98 1.17 -5.74
CA ARG A 206 -18.42 2.04 -4.62
C ARG A 206 -17.90 3.46 -4.77
N ALA A 207 -16.66 3.61 -5.21
CA ALA A 207 -16.06 4.93 -5.49
C ALA A 207 -16.81 5.66 -6.63
N LEU A 208 -17.13 4.94 -7.70
CA LEU A 208 -17.88 5.49 -8.82
C LEU A 208 -19.34 5.80 -8.45
N GLN A 209 -19.98 4.98 -7.60
CA GLN A 209 -21.30 5.28 -7.05
C GLN A 209 -21.31 6.56 -6.22
N ALA A 210 -20.26 6.81 -5.43
CA ALA A 210 -20.11 8.07 -4.70
C ALA A 210 -20.00 9.26 -5.65
N LEU A 211 -19.23 9.15 -6.76
CA LEU A 211 -19.17 10.18 -7.79
C LEU A 211 -20.49 10.37 -8.52
N GLN A 212 -21.24 9.30 -8.75
CA GLN A 212 -22.58 9.36 -9.36
C GLN A 212 -23.55 10.12 -8.47
N GLN A 213 -23.49 9.94 -7.16
CA GLN A 213 -24.29 10.73 -6.19
C GLN A 213 -23.92 12.21 -6.21
N GLU A 214 -22.66 12.54 -6.52
CA GLU A 214 -22.18 13.91 -6.71
C GLU A 214 -22.43 14.46 -8.13
N HIS A 215 -23.10 13.72 -9.02
CA HIS A 215 -23.33 14.04 -10.44
C HIS A 215 -22.05 14.31 -11.24
N LYS A 216 -20.94 13.72 -10.87
CA LYS A 216 -19.64 13.83 -11.53
C LYS A 216 -19.33 12.67 -12.46
N ALA A 217 -20.04 11.58 -12.30
CA ALA A 217 -19.90 10.40 -13.15
C ALA A 217 -21.23 9.66 -13.27
N GLU A 218 -21.39 8.86 -14.29
CA GLU A 218 -22.51 7.96 -14.52
C GLU A 218 -22.01 6.56 -14.86
N ILE A 219 -22.47 5.56 -14.14
CA ILE A 219 -22.14 4.17 -14.41
C ILE A 219 -23.05 3.70 -15.53
N ILE A 220 -22.49 3.24 -16.63
CA ILE A 220 -23.19 2.79 -17.83
C ILE A 220 -22.91 1.32 -18.09
N THR A 221 -23.84 0.64 -18.75
CA THR A 221 -23.62 -0.72 -19.24
C THR A 221 -23.13 -0.62 -20.69
N VAL A 222 -21.95 -1.14 -20.97
CA VAL A 222 -21.34 -1.22 -22.30
C VAL A 222 -21.46 -2.65 -22.80
N SER A 223 -21.33 -2.86 -24.13
CA SER A 223 -21.38 -4.20 -24.75
C SER A 223 -20.43 -5.20 -24.08
N ASP A 224 -19.29 -4.75 -23.63
CA ASP A 224 -18.22 -5.58 -23.04
C ASP A 224 -18.18 -5.54 -21.50
N GLY A 225 -19.24 -5.04 -20.84
CA GLY A 225 -19.33 -5.00 -19.39
C GLY A 225 -19.86 -3.69 -18.83
N ARG A 226 -19.30 -3.26 -17.70
CA ARG A 226 -19.63 -2.00 -17.06
C ARG A 226 -18.60 -0.93 -17.42
N GLY A 227 -19.09 0.25 -17.71
CA GLY A 227 -18.28 1.43 -17.93
C GLY A 227 -18.70 2.60 -17.05
N VAL A 228 -17.98 3.68 -17.12
CA VAL A 228 -18.28 4.93 -16.45
C VAL A 228 -18.02 6.10 -17.39
N LYS A 229 -18.94 7.04 -17.39
CA LYS A 229 -18.79 8.34 -18.08
C LYS A 229 -18.57 9.40 -17.02
N PHE A 230 -17.54 10.23 -17.20
CA PHE A 230 -17.26 11.38 -16.33
C PHE A 230 -17.76 12.68 -16.98
N PHE A 231 -18.16 13.65 -16.13
CA PHE A 231 -18.69 14.96 -16.55
C PHE A 231 -17.79 16.10 -16.08
#